data_da5f6d88dc850db8819eeab89669d219
#
_entry.id   da5f6d88dc850db8819eeab89669d219
#
_cell.length_a   1.000
_cell.length_b   1.000
_cell.length_c   1.000
_cell.angle_alpha   90.00
_cell.angle_beta   90.00
_cell.angle_gamma   90.00
#
_symmetry.space_group_name_H-M   'P 1'
#
loop_
_entity.id
_entity.type
_entity.pdbx_description
1 polymer ?
#
loop_
_entity_poly.entity_id
_entity_poly.type
_entity_poly.pdbx_seq_one_letter_code
_entity_poly.pdbx_strand_id
1 'polypeptide(L)'
;PLPHIMTKTFMDTFVFMGGAGTGISLAGALILFGKTQASRKIGIFSLVPGLFNINEVLLFGLPIVLNPLMLIPFLLTPVLLAAISYVAVATGLVPGTNVATEWTTPILLNGYLSTGSLSGSALQLANLVVGVLIYAPFVLIANKIKVKQINDAFRSLLRRSCATADSSRRCLDHNDDAGSLARSLITDLEYDYRHGEGLFLEFQPQICSRTGRVVGVESLIRLKNPAYG
;
A
#
# COMPACT_ATOMS: atom_id res chain seq x y z
N PRO A 1 -34.72 21.75 1.71
CA PRO A 1 -34.29 20.41 1.32
C PRO A 1 -34.10 20.38 -0.19
N LEU A 2 -32.90 19.97 -0.62
CA LEU A 2 -32.62 19.76 -2.04
C LEU A 2 -33.50 18.60 -2.56
N PRO A 3 -34.13 18.73 -3.74
CA PRO A 3 -35.06 17.74 -4.26
C PRO A 3 -34.42 16.40 -4.63
N HIS A 4 -33.09 16.33 -4.63
CA HIS A 4 -32.35 15.13 -5.02
C HIS A 4 -31.29 14.78 -3.96
N ILE A 5 -31.23 13.50 -3.54
CA ILE A 5 -30.25 12.98 -2.61
C ILE A 5 -28.85 13.00 -3.24
N MET A 6 -28.74 12.55 -4.48
CA MET A 6 -27.47 12.48 -5.20
C MET A 6 -27.08 13.85 -5.77
N THR A 7 -26.43 14.64 -4.97
CA THR A 7 -25.88 15.95 -5.34
C THR A 7 -24.35 15.85 -5.47
N LYS A 8 -23.70 16.88 -6.04
CA LYS A 8 -22.24 16.97 -6.03
C LYS A 8 -21.70 16.92 -4.59
N THR A 9 -22.32 17.67 -3.66
CA THR A 9 -21.93 17.68 -2.24
C THR A 9 -22.05 16.29 -1.62
N PHE A 10 -23.10 15.52 -1.92
CA PHE A 10 -23.26 14.14 -1.47
C PHE A 10 -22.09 13.26 -1.96
N MET A 11 -21.71 13.37 -3.25
CA MET A 11 -20.59 12.60 -3.81
C MET A 11 -19.27 12.98 -3.18
N ASP A 12 -19.00 14.27 -3.02
CA ASP A 12 -17.75 14.77 -2.42
C ASP A 12 -17.66 14.40 -0.92
N THR A 13 -18.82 14.37 -0.20
CA THR A 13 -18.84 14.07 1.22
C THR A 13 -18.71 12.58 1.52
N PHE A 14 -19.48 11.74 0.84
CA PHE A 14 -19.63 10.33 1.24
C PHE A 14 -18.93 9.32 0.33
N VAL A 15 -18.61 9.71 -0.90
CA VAL A 15 -18.08 8.79 -1.91
C VAL A 15 -16.61 9.05 -2.20
N PHE A 16 -16.22 10.28 -2.51
CA PHE A 16 -14.86 10.61 -2.91
C PHE A 16 -13.97 11.02 -1.73
N MET A 17 -14.12 10.37 -0.59
CA MET A 17 -13.30 10.61 0.59
C MET A 17 -11.83 10.26 0.31
N GLY A 18 -10.96 11.24 0.48
CA GLY A 18 -9.55 11.10 0.11
C GLY A 18 -9.31 11.14 -1.39
N GLY A 19 -10.22 11.77 -2.16
CA GLY A 19 -10.14 11.92 -3.60
C GLY A 19 -10.75 10.75 -4.38
N ALA A 20 -10.47 10.69 -5.68
CA ALA A 20 -11.00 9.67 -6.58
C ALA A 20 -10.68 8.24 -6.06
N GLY A 21 -11.64 7.33 -6.21
CA GLY A 21 -11.50 5.93 -5.77
C GLY A 21 -11.52 5.75 -4.26
N THR A 22 -11.96 6.75 -3.49
CA THR A 22 -11.90 6.74 -2.02
C THR A 22 -10.46 6.52 -1.53
N GLY A 23 -9.54 7.36 -1.98
CA GLY A 23 -8.10 7.21 -1.81
C GLY A 23 -7.65 6.97 -0.37
N ILE A 24 -8.28 7.60 0.61
CA ILE A 24 -7.91 7.39 2.01
C ILE A 24 -8.18 5.97 2.50
N SER A 25 -9.22 5.30 1.99
CA SER A 25 -9.47 3.88 2.30
C SER A 25 -8.40 2.97 1.69
N LEU A 26 -7.92 3.28 0.48
CA LEU A 26 -6.78 2.59 -0.11
C LEU A 26 -5.50 2.81 0.71
N ALA A 27 -5.22 4.05 1.14
CA ALA A 27 -4.09 4.35 2.02
C ALA A 27 -4.15 3.52 3.32
N GLY A 28 -5.32 3.46 3.96
CA GLY A 28 -5.57 2.63 5.13
C GLY A 28 -5.33 1.14 4.87
N ALA A 29 -5.83 0.62 3.75
CA ALA A 29 -5.61 -0.78 3.35
C ALA A 29 -4.12 -1.09 3.12
N LEU A 30 -3.36 -0.17 2.51
CA LEU A 30 -1.92 -0.33 2.31
C LEU A 30 -1.13 -0.33 3.62
N ILE A 31 -1.53 0.48 4.59
CA ILE A 31 -0.88 0.53 5.91
C ILE A 31 -1.14 -0.75 6.69
N LEU A 32 -2.38 -1.22 6.70
CA LEU A 32 -2.80 -2.38 7.49
C LEU A 32 -2.37 -3.71 6.86
N PHE A 33 -2.49 -3.84 5.54
CA PHE A 33 -2.30 -5.09 4.82
C PHE A 33 -1.11 -5.09 3.87
N GLY A 34 -0.44 -3.95 3.64
CA GLY A 34 0.75 -3.85 2.80
C GLY A 34 1.92 -4.61 3.42
N LYS A 35 2.47 -5.60 2.72
CA LYS A 35 3.62 -6.39 3.19
C LYS A 35 4.96 -5.76 2.83
N THR A 36 5.02 -4.99 1.74
CA THR A 36 6.26 -4.32 1.32
C THR A 36 6.42 -2.97 1.99
N GLN A 37 7.64 -2.62 2.36
CA GLN A 37 7.96 -1.30 2.93
C GLN A 37 7.51 -0.15 2.01
N ALA A 38 7.73 -0.30 0.70
CA ALA A 38 7.31 0.68 -0.29
C ALA A 38 5.79 0.92 -0.27
N SER A 39 4.97 -0.13 -0.25
CA SER A 39 3.51 0.00 -0.19
C SER A 39 3.03 0.69 1.09
N ARG A 40 3.63 0.33 2.24
CA ARG A 40 3.29 0.96 3.53
C ARG A 40 3.71 2.43 3.57
N LYS A 41 4.91 2.77 3.08
CA LYS A 41 5.39 4.16 3.01
C LYS A 41 4.46 5.01 2.14
N ILE A 42 4.05 4.53 0.96
CA ILE A 42 3.08 5.23 0.10
C ILE A 42 1.77 5.46 0.87
N GLY A 43 1.25 4.44 1.56
CA GLY A 43 0.04 4.59 2.38
C GLY A 43 0.19 5.67 3.46
N ILE A 44 1.30 5.66 4.21
CA ILE A 44 1.57 6.63 5.28
C ILE A 44 1.69 8.06 4.71
N PHE A 45 2.48 8.26 3.65
CA PHE A 45 2.64 9.56 3.01
C PHE A 45 1.34 10.10 2.41
N SER A 46 0.42 9.21 2.03
CA SER A 46 -0.87 9.58 1.46
C SER A 46 -1.93 9.93 2.50
N LEU A 47 -1.72 9.63 3.79
CA LEU A 47 -2.72 9.90 4.83
C LEU A 47 -3.02 11.38 5.00
N VAL A 48 -1.96 12.19 5.16
CA VAL A 48 -2.14 13.63 5.42
C VAL A 48 -2.81 14.33 4.23
N PRO A 49 -2.29 14.24 2.98
CA PRO A 49 -2.99 14.82 1.85
C PRO A 49 -4.39 14.19 1.64
N GLY A 50 -4.55 12.88 1.87
CA GLY A 50 -5.83 12.19 1.75
C GLY A 50 -6.90 12.71 2.70
N LEU A 51 -6.55 13.18 3.91
CA LEU A 51 -7.50 13.85 4.80
C LEU A 51 -8.11 15.12 4.18
N PHE A 52 -7.39 15.78 3.28
CA PHE A 52 -7.82 16.94 2.53
C PHE A 52 -8.30 16.60 1.10
N ASN A 53 -8.65 15.32 0.87
CA ASN A 53 -9.13 14.80 -0.42
C ASN A 53 -8.11 14.87 -1.58
N ILE A 54 -6.82 14.98 -1.27
CA ILE A 54 -5.71 15.01 -2.22
C ILE A 54 -5.13 13.60 -2.35
N ASN A 55 -5.20 12.98 -3.53
CA ASN A 55 -4.81 11.58 -3.77
C ASN A 55 -3.69 11.36 -4.79
N GLU A 56 -3.03 12.41 -5.23
CA GLU A 56 -1.96 12.37 -6.22
C GLU A 56 -0.81 11.45 -5.79
N VAL A 57 -0.47 11.43 -4.49
CA VAL A 57 0.56 10.54 -3.94
C VAL A 57 0.23 9.08 -4.20
N LEU A 58 -1.04 8.69 -4.07
CA LEU A 58 -1.50 7.32 -4.35
C LEU A 58 -1.51 7.03 -5.85
N LEU A 59 -2.05 7.94 -6.66
CA LEU A 59 -2.19 7.74 -8.09
C LEU A 59 -0.85 7.61 -8.80
N PHE A 60 0.14 8.42 -8.39
CA PHE A 60 1.49 8.40 -8.97
C PHE A 60 2.42 7.38 -8.28
N GLY A 61 2.25 7.16 -6.99
CA GLY A 61 3.04 6.18 -6.23
C GLY A 61 2.65 4.72 -6.50
N LEU A 62 1.38 4.51 -6.85
CA LEU A 62 0.88 3.22 -7.31
C LEU A 62 0.31 3.44 -8.72
N PRO A 63 0.82 2.77 -9.75
CA PRO A 63 0.26 2.91 -11.10
C PRO A 63 -1.10 2.21 -11.20
N ILE A 64 -2.11 2.78 -10.50
CA ILE A 64 -3.45 2.18 -10.32
C ILE A 64 -4.11 1.94 -11.68
N VAL A 65 -4.03 2.92 -12.59
CA VAL A 65 -4.67 2.85 -13.90
C VAL A 65 -4.04 1.76 -14.78
N LEU A 66 -2.74 1.51 -14.62
CA LEU A 66 -2.00 0.50 -15.38
C LEU A 66 -2.07 -0.90 -14.72
N ASN A 67 -2.61 -0.99 -13.51
CA ASN A 67 -2.73 -2.24 -12.78
C ASN A 67 -4.20 -2.65 -12.67
N PRO A 68 -4.69 -3.59 -13.51
CA PRO A 68 -6.11 -3.99 -13.51
C PRO A 68 -6.56 -4.53 -12.14
N LEU A 69 -5.66 -5.12 -11.36
CA LEU A 69 -5.97 -5.61 -10.02
C LEU A 69 -6.33 -4.47 -9.06
N MET A 70 -5.65 -3.31 -9.16
CA MET A 70 -5.95 -2.14 -8.33
C MET A 70 -7.06 -1.28 -8.93
N LEU A 71 -7.24 -1.30 -10.24
CA LEU A 71 -8.29 -0.57 -10.94
C LEU A 71 -9.69 -1.08 -10.56
N ILE A 72 -9.85 -2.40 -10.38
CA ILE A 72 -11.15 -3.00 -10.00
C ILE A 72 -11.67 -2.39 -8.69
N PRO A 73 -10.98 -2.46 -7.53
CA PRO A 73 -11.49 -1.86 -6.31
C PRO A 73 -11.56 -0.32 -6.40
N PHE A 74 -10.69 0.32 -7.18
CA PHE A 74 -10.71 1.78 -7.38
C PHE A 74 -12.03 2.26 -8.01
N LEU A 75 -12.63 1.49 -8.91
CA LEU A 75 -13.92 1.78 -9.52
C LEU A 75 -15.09 1.25 -8.68
N LEU A 76 -14.94 0.08 -8.07
CA LEU A 76 -16.00 -0.59 -7.31
C LEU A 76 -16.31 0.11 -5.99
N THR A 77 -15.29 0.58 -5.27
CA THR A 77 -15.47 1.18 -3.94
C THR A 77 -16.38 2.40 -3.97
N PRO A 78 -16.17 3.41 -4.85
CA PRO A 78 -17.08 4.57 -4.91
C PRO A 78 -18.53 4.18 -5.21
N VAL A 79 -18.75 3.18 -6.07
CA VAL A 79 -20.10 2.72 -6.42
C VAL A 79 -20.81 2.11 -5.22
N LEU A 80 -20.11 1.24 -4.49
CA LEU A 80 -20.68 0.62 -3.28
C LEU A 80 -20.94 1.65 -2.17
N LEU A 81 -19.99 2.57 -1.95
CA LEU A 81 -20.17 3.62 -0.95
C LEU A 81 -21.28 4.59 -1.32
N ALA A 82 -21.48 4.90 -2.61
CA ALA A 82 -22.62 5.68 -3.08
C ALA A 82 -23.95 5.00 -2.76
N ALA A 83 -24.05 3.68 -3.01
CA ALA A 83 -25.24 2.91 -2.71
C ALA A 83 -25.53 2.86 -1.19
N ILE A 84 -24.52 2.59 -0.36
CA ILE A 84 -24.66 2.56 1.11
C ILE A 84 -25.10 3.93 1.63
N SER A 85 -24.44 4.99 1.19
CA SER A 85 -24.76 6.35 1.64
C SER A 85 -26.15 6.81 1.15
N TYR A 86 -26.51 6.42 -0.07
CA TYR A 86 -27.86 6.70 -0.60
C TYR A 86 -28.94 6.05 0.28
N VAL A 87 -28.79 4.79 0.63
CA VAL A 87 -29.71 4.07 1.52
C VAL A 87 -29.77 4.74 2.89
N ALA A 88 -28.63 5.11 3.47
CA ALA A 88 -28.57 5.77 4.79
C ALA A 88 -29.32 7.11 4.80
N VAL A 89 -29.20 7.90 3.73
CA VAL A 89 -29.91 9.18 3.61
C VAL A 89 -31.40 8.96 3.27
N ALA A 90 -31.70 8.03 2.37
CA ALA A 90 -33.09 7.74 1.97
C ALA A 90 -33.96 7.17 3.11
N THR A 91 -33.33 6.40 4.01
CA THR A 91 -34.02 5.87 5.23
C THR A 91 -34.09 6.89 6.36
N GLY A 92 -33.53 8.08 6.20
CA GLY A 92 -33.54 9.11 7.23
C GLY A 92 -32.56 8.88 8.39
N LEU A 93 -31.69 7.86 8.31
CA LEU A 93 -30.61 7.63 9.30
C LEU A 93 -29.62 8.80 9.36
N VAL A 94 -29.35 9.41 8.20
CA VAL A 94 -28.47 10.56 8.05
C VAL A 94 -29.23 11.66 7.31
N PRO A 95 -29.21 12.91 7.80
CA PRO A 95 -29.81 14.03 7.07
C PRO A 95 -29.14 14.21 5.70
N GLY A 96 -29.90 14.69 4.73
CA GLY A 96 -29.35 15.04 3.42
C GLY A 96 -28.29 16.14 3.51
N THR A 97 -27.41 16.19 2.52
CA THR A 97 -26.40 17.23 2.40
C THR A 97 -27.05 18.56 2.00
N ASN A 98 -27.14 19.50 2.93
CA ASN A 98 -27.84 20.79 2.75
C ASN A 98 -26.87 21.95 2.51
N VAL A 99 -25.61 21.83 2.91
CA VAL A 99 -24.58 22.86 2.82
C VAL A 99 -23.48 22.39 1.90
N ALA A 100 -23.18 23.20 0.88
CA ALA A 100 -22.01 22.95 0.03
C ALA A 100 -20.73 23.27 0.84
N THR A 101 -19.84 22.30 0.94
CA THR A 101 -18.53 22.44 1.55
C THR A 101 -17.45 22.46 0.48
N GLU A 102 -16.32 23.10 0.77
CA GLU A 102 -15.16 23.04 -0.08
C GLU A 102 -14.63 21.61 -0.19
N TRP A 103 -14.21 21.20 -1.39
CA TRP A 103 -13.75 19.83 -1.64
C TRP A 103 -12.52 19.44 -0.80
N THR A 104 -11.69 20.43 -0.40
CA THR A 104 -10.53 20.22 0.48
C THR A 104 -10.87 20.19 1.97
N THR A 105 -12.16 20.27 2.33
CA THR A 105 -12.56 20.17 3.75
C THR A 105 -12.16 18.81 4.30
N PRO A 106 -11.49 18.76 5.48
CA PRO A 106 -11.06 17.49 6.08
C PRO A 106 -12.21 16.50 6.26
N ILE A 107 -11.91 15.22 6.00
CA ILE A 107 -12.85 14.14 6.23
C ILE A 107 -13.31 14.14 7.70
N LEU A 108 -14.53 13.71 7.96
CA LEU A 108 -15.30 13.79 9.20
C LEU A 108 -15.84 15.21 9.48
N LEU A 109 -15.04 16.24 9.33
CA LEU A 109 -15.53 17.62 9.43
C LEU A 109 -16.47 17.95 8.28
N ASN A 110 -16.13 17.52 7.07
CA ASN A 110 -16.97 17.65 5.89
C ASN A 110 -18.36 16.98 6.10
N GLY A 111 -18.38 15.76 6.65
CA GLY A 111 -19.63 15.06 6.96
C GLY A 111 -20.52 15.81 7.95
N TYR A 112 -19.93 16.39 8.98
CA TYR A 112 -20.66 17.21 9.95
C TYR A 112 -21.18 18.51 9.32
N LEU A 113 -20.33 19.24 8.61
CA LEU A 113 -20.71 20.54 8.05
C LEU A 113 -21.77 20.43 6.94
N SER A 114 -21.67 19.41 6.09
CA SER A 114 -22.60 19.22 4.95
C SER A 114 -24.00 18.75 5.39
N THR A 115 -24.07 17.96 6.48
CA THR A 115 -25.35 17.42 6.97
C THR A 115 -25.90 18.18 8.18
N GLY A 116 -25.08 18.98 8.87
CA GLY A 116 -25.43 19.61 10.13
C GLY A 116 -25.61 18.62 11.29
N SER A 117 -25.13 17.38 11.16
CA SER A 117 -25.31 16.31 12.14
C SER A 117 -24.09 15.44 12.31
N LEU A 118 -23.84 14.97 13.53
CA LEU A 118 -22.79 13.97 13.80
C LEU A 118 -23.02 12.64 13.06
N SER A 119 -24.24 12.32 12.69
CA SER A 119 -24.56 11.13 11.90
C SER A 119 -23.90 11.15 10.53
N GLY A 120 -23.66 12.33 9.92
CA GLY A 120 -22.90 12.47 8.68
C GLY A 120 -21.44 12.05 8.85
N SER A 121 -20.77 12.49 9.93
CA SER A 121 -19.41 12.05 10.25
C SER A 121 -19.35 10.56 10.60
N ALA A 122 -20.36 10.04 11.29
CA ALA A 122 -20.44 8.61 11.60
C ALA A 122 -20.57 7.76 10.31
N LEU A 123 -21.38 8.22 9.35
CA LEU A 123 -21.50 7.56 8.05
C LEU A 123 -20.19 7.60 7.27
N GLN A 124 -19.46 8.73 7.30
CA GLN A 124 -18.13 8.80 6.69
C GLN A 124 -17.15 7.78 7.31
N LEU A 125 -17.13 7.66 8.64
CA LEU A 125 -16.29 6.70 9.33
C LEU A 125 -16.65 5.25 8.95
N ALA A 126 -17.95 4.93 8.90
CA ALA A 126 -18.42 3.62 8.44
C ALA A 126 -18.00 3.34 7.00
N ASN A 127 -18.14 4.31 6.10
CA ASN A 127 -17.73 4.21 4.72
C ASN A 127 -16.20 4.02 4.58
N LEU A 128 -15.40 4.68 5.40
CA LEU A 128 -13.95 4.47 5.43
C LEU A 128 -13.59 3.02 5.78
N VAL A 129 -14.23 2.47 6.81
CA VAL A 129 -14.01 1.07 7.22
C VAL A 129 -14.43 0.12 6.10
N VAL A 130 -15.61 0.32 5.51
CA VAL A 130 -16.09 -0.49 4.39
C VAL A 130 -15.14 -0.39 3.20
N GLY A 131 -14.67 0.81 2.86
CA GLY A 131 -13.71 1.02 1.79
C GLY A 131 -12.40 0.26 2.04
N VAL A 132 -11.85 0.31 3.26
CA VAL A 132 -10.66 -0.47 3.64
C VAL A 132 -10.89 -1.96 3.45
N LEU A 133 -12.06 -2.48 3.86
CA LEU A 133 -12.42 -3.90 3.72
C LEU A 133 -12.53 -4.30 2.24
N ILE A 134 -13.06 -3.44 1.37
CA ILE A 134 -13.14 -3.69 -0.07
C ILE A 134 -11.73 -3.73 -0.68
N TYR A 135 -10.82 -2.83 -0.31
CA TYR A 135 -9.46 -2.80 -0.82
C TYR A 135 -8.58 -3.93 -0.28
N ALA A 136 -8.82 -4.42 0.95
CA ALA A 136 -7.99 -5.40 1.64
C ALA A 136 -7.67 -6.66 0.80
N PRO A 137 -8.65 -7.37 0.19
CA PRO A 137 -8.35 -8.57 -0.58
C PRO A 137 -7.46 -8.29 -1.79
N PHE A 138 -7.65 -7.15 -2.46
CA PHE A 138 -6.86 -6.76 -3.62
C PHE A 138 -5.41 -6.41 -3.24
N VAL A 139 -5.21 -5.71 -2.12
CA VAL A 139 -3.88 -5.44 -1.57
C VAL A 139 -3.17 -6.73 -1.19
N LEU A 140 -3.87 -7.69 -0.58
CA LEU A 140 -3.30 -9.00 -0.22
C LEU A 140 -2.91 -9.82 -1.46
N ILE A 141 -3.73 -9.79 -2.51
CA ILE A 141 -3.42 -10.47 -3.78
C ILE A 141 -2.23 -9.79 -4.46
N ALA A 142 -2.21 -8.46 -4.52
CA ALA A 142 -1.09 -7.69 -5.08
C ALA A 142 0.23 -7.99 -4.37
N ASN A 143 0.20 -8.10 -3.04
CA ASN A 143 1.37 -8.51 -2.25
C ASN A 143 1.88 -9.90 -2.65
N LYS A 144 0.97 -10.88 -2.82
CA LYS A 144 1.37 -12.23 -3.24
C LYS A 144 2.02 -12.25 -4.63
N ILE A 145 1.43 -11.51 -5.57
CA ILE A 145 1.97 -11.39 -6.94
C ILE A 145 3.35 -10.74 -6.90
N LYS A 146 3.49 -9.64 -6.15
CA LYS A 146 4.76 -8.90 -6.04
C LYS A 146 5.87 -9.75 -5.41
N VAL A 147 5.58 -10.47 -4.34
CA VAL A 147 6.53 -11.40 -3.71
C VAL A 147 6.93 -12.51 -4.68
N LYS A 148 5.98 -13.07 -5.45
CA LYS A 148 6.29 -14.08 -6.46
C LYS A 148 7.20 -13.51 -7.54
N GLN A 149 6.91 -12.33 -8.08
CA GLN A 149 7.74 -11.66 -9.09
C GLN A 149 9.16 -11.43 -8.57
N ILE A 150 9.32 -10.95 -7.33
CA ILE A 150 10.61 -10.75 -6.68
C ILE A 150 11.37 -12.07 -6.57
N ASN A 151 10.73 -13.14 -6.11
CA ASN A 151 11.36 -14.46 -5.98
C ASN A 151 11.78 -15.04 -7.34
N ASP A 152 10.95 -14.88 -8.37
CA ASP A 152 11.26 -15.36 -9.72
C ASP A 152 12.44 -14.55 -10.32
N ALA A 153 12.44 -13.24 -10.14
CA ALA A 153 13.55 -12.37 -10.54
C ALA A 153 14.84 -12.73 -9.79
N PHE A 154 14.76 -12.96 -8.48
CA PHE A 154 15.92 -13.38 -7.66
C PHE A 154 16.49 -14.74 -8.12
N ARG A 155 15.62 -15.72 -8.39
CA ARG A 155 16.04 -17.02 -8.95
C ARG A 155 16.71 -16.87 -10.32
N SER A 156 16.22 -15.96 -11.15
CA SER A 156 16.82 -15.67 -12.47
C SER A 156 18.23 -15.04 -12.33
N LEU A 157 18.40 -14.14 -11.36
CA LEU A 157 19.71 -13.56 -11.01
C LEU A 157 20.70 -14.62 -10.53
N LEU A 158 20.29 -15.51 -9.62
CA LEU A 158 21.15 -16.59 -9.13
C LEU A 158 21.56 -17.53 -10.27
N ARG A 159 20.66 -17.92 -11.17
CA ARG A 159 21.01 -18.76 -12.33
C ARG A 159 22.02 -18.08 -13.26
N ARG A 160 21.90 -16.78 -13.47
CA ARG A 160 22.83 -16.01 -14.32
C ARG A 160 24.18 -15.81 -13.63
N SER A 161 24.20 -15.56 -12.31
CA SER A 161 25.44 -15.36 -11.53
C SER A 161 26.28 -16.65 -11.45
N CYS A 162 25.65 -17.82 -11.40
CA CYS A 162 26.36 -19.10 -11.43
C CYS A 162 26.98 -19.43 -12.78
N ALA A 163 26.57 -18.76 -13.85
CA ALA A 163 27.04 -19.08 -15.21
C ALA A 163 28.33 -18.37 -15.61
N THR A 164 28.70 -17.22 -15.00
CA THR A 164 29.92 -16.49 -15.32
C THR A 164 30.32 -15.52 -14.21
N ALA A 165 31.58 -15.65 -13.69
CA ALA A 165 32.13 -14.74 -12.68
C ALA A 165 32.29 -13.27 -13.18
N ASP A 166 32.15 -13.03 -14.47
CA ASP A 166 32.32 -11.71 -15.12
C ASP A 166 30.97 -10.96 -15.29
N SER A 167 29.86 -11.57 -14.86
CA SER A 167 28.52 -11.04 -15.12
C SER A 167 27.95 -10.12 -14.04
N SER A 168 28.63 -9.95 -12.91
CA SER A 168 28.12 -9.16 -11.78
C SER A 168 27.88 -7.67 -12.13
N ARG A 169 28.75 -7.07 -12.95
CA ARG A 169 28.58 -5.69 -13.43
C ARG A 169 27.48 -5.58 -14.50
N ARG A 170 27.36 -6.58 -15.36
CA ARG A 170 26.35 -6.56 -16.44
C ARG A 170 24.93 -6.74 -15.95
N CYS A 171 24.69 -7.38 -14.80
CA CYS A 171 23.35 -7.51 -14.23
C CYS A 171 22.73 -6.17 -13.82
N LEU A 172 23.57 -5.17 -13.46
CA LEU A 172 23.10 -3.84 -13.07
C LEU A 172 22.70 -2.98 -14.28
N ASP A 173 23.29 -3.24 -15.45
CA ASP A 173 23.05 -2.47 -16.69
C ASP A 173 21.82 -2.98 -17.46
N HIS A 174 21.24 -4.12 -17.07
CA HIS A 174 20.04 -4.64 -17.70
C HIS A 174 18.78 -3.86 -17.27
N ASN A 175 17.99 -3.48 -18.27
CA ASN A 175 16.71 -2.75 -18.08
C ASN A 175 15.51 -3.72 -17.91
N ASP A 176 15.77 -4.93 -17.43
CA ASP A 176 14.78 -5.96 -17.13
C ASP A 176 14.44 -6.00 -15.62
N ASP A 177 13.48 -6.84 -15.25
CA ASP A 177 13.04 -7.01 -13.86
C ASP A 177 14.18 -7.46 -12.94
N ALA A 178 15.13 -8.24 -13.48
CA ALA A 178 16.30 -8.72 -12.74
C ALA A 178 17.29 -7.57 -12.43
N GLY A 179 17.54 -6.68 -13.39
CA GLY A 179 18.40 -5.50 -13.19
C GLY A 179 17.77 -4.48 -12.23
N SER A 180 16.44 -4.27 -12.30
CA SER A 180 15.73 -3.40 -11.35
C SER A 180 15.78 -3.95 -9.93
N LEU A 181 15.65 -5.28 -9.76
CA LEU A 181 15.78 -5.95 -8.48
C LEU A 181 17.21 -5.86 -7.94
N ALA A 182 18.22 -6.05 -8.77
CA ALA A 182 19.62 -5.93 -8.37
C ALA A 182 19.95 -4.53 -7.84
N ARG A 183 19.47 -3.49 -8.53
CA ARG A 183 19.61 -2.08 -8.08
C ARG A 183 18.89 -1.83 -6.76
N SER A 184 17.66 -2.35 -6.61
CA SER A 184 16.90 -2.24 -5.35
C SER A 184 17.60 -2.92 -4.19
N LEU A 185 18.13 -4.14 -4.40
CA LEU A 185 18.90 -4.87 -3.39
C LEU A 185 20.17 -4.12 -2.94
N ILE A 186 20.90 -3.50 -3.88
CA ILE A 186 22.10 -2.71 -3.54
C ILE A 186 21.68 -1.48 -2.72
N THR A 187 20.63 -0.78 -3.12
CA THR A 187 20.15 0.40 -2.39
C THR A 187 19.69 0.03 -0.97
N ASP A 188 18.98 -1.10 -0.82
CA ASP A 188 18.56 -1.59 0.49
C ASP A 188 19.75 -2.00 1.35
N LEU A 189 20.76 -2.68 0.77
CA LEU A 189 22.02 -3.04 1.43
C LEU A 189 22.82 -1.82 1.88
N GLU A 190 22.94 -0.79 1.04
CA GLU A 190 23.63 0.45 1.38
C GLU A 190 22.91 1.19 2.52
N TYR A 191 21.59 1.20 2.50
CA TYR A 191 20.79 1.80 3.55
C TYR A 191 20.99 1.06 4.88
N ASP A 192 20.87 -0.26 4.89
CA ASP A 192 21.04 -1.10 6.08
C ASP A 192 22.45 -1.02 6.63
N TYR A 193 23.47 -0.97 5.76
CA TYR A 193 24.85 -0.78 6.15
C TYR A 193 25.10 0.56 6.86
N ARG A 194 24.49 1.65 6.36
CA ARG A 194 24.65 3.00 6.94
C ARG A 194 23.90 3.18 8.26
N HIS A 195 22.78 2.51 8.43
CA HIS A 195 21.89 2.69 9.60
C HIS A 195 22.01 1.57 10.63
N GLY A 196 22.79 0.52 10.34
CA GLY A 196 22.99 -0.62 11.23
C GLY A 196 21.74 -1.48 11.42
N GLU A 197 20.75 -1.34 10.54
CA GLU A 197 19.50 -2.10 10.56
C GLU A 197 19.50 -3.15 9.46
N GLY A 198 18.98 -4.34 9.75
CA GLY A 198 18.78 -5.38 8.74
C GLY A 198 19.96 -6.31 8.48
N LEU A 199 21.19 -5.88 8.71
CA LEU A 199 22.39 -6.74 8.61
C LEU A 199 22.73 -7.33 9.97
N PHE A 200 22.85 -8.66 10.05
CA PHE A 200 23.34 -9.35 11.26
C PHE A 200 24.26 -10.52 10.91
N LEU A 201 25.04 -10.93 11.90
CA LEU A 201 25.95 -12.06 11.75
C LEU A 201 25.31 -13.30 12.38
N GLU A 202 25.31 -14.38 11.62
CA GLU A 202 24.99 -15.71 12.08
C GLU A 202 26.28 -16.53 12.20
N PHE A 203 26.45 -17.21 13.31
CA PHE A 203 27.66 -17.96 13.57
C PHE A 203 27.41 -19.46 13.42
N GLN A 204 28.11 -20.10 12.47
CA GLN A 204 28.01 -21.53 12.25
C GLN A 204 29.27 -22.21 12.79
N PRO A 205 29.14 -23.11 13.80
CA PRO A 205 30.28 -23.81 14.37
C PRO A 205 30.80 -24.84 13.37
N GLN A 206 32.13 -24.86 13.20
CA GLN A 206 32.85 -25.89 12.45
C GLN A 206 33.28 -26.98 13.41
N ILE A 207 32.77 -28.20 13.21
CA ILE A 207 33.02 -29.36 14.07
C ILE A 207 34.03 -30.28 13.40
N CYS A 208 35.08 -30.63 14.11
CA CYS A 208 36.03 -31.65 13.65
C CYS A 208 35.32 -33.01 13.63
N SER A 209 35.20 -33.63 12.46
CA SER A 209 34.54 -34.94 12.28
C SER A 209 35.20 -36.09 13.03
N ARG A 210 36.48 -35.96 13.39
CA ARG A 210 37.24 -37.00 14.11
C ARG A 210 37.07 -36.88 15.65
N THR A 211 36.99 -35.67 16.17
CA THR A 211 37.00 -35.43 17.63
C THR A 211 35.68 -34.95 18.20
N GLY A 212 34.72 -34.55 17.33
CA GLY A 212 33.43 -33.93 17.71
C GLY A 212 33.57 -32.55 18.35
N ARG A 213 34.78 -31.97 18.38
CA ARG A 213 35.02 -30.66 19.03
C ARG A 213 34.86 -29.53 18.00
N VAL A 214 34.40 -28.38 18.50
CA VAL A 214 34.36 -27.12 17.69
C VAL A 214 35.82 -26.69 17.50
N VAL A 215 36.21 -26.54 16.23
CA VAL A 215 37.57 -26.15 15.84
C VAL A 215 37.60 -24.74 15.21
N GLY A 216 36.43 -24.21 14.89
CA GLY A 216 36.31 -22.87 14.32
C GLY A 216 34.84 -22.43 14.29
N VAL A 217 34.65 -21.15 13.96
CA VAL A 217 33.33 -20.57 13.78
C VAL A 217 33.36 -19.78 12.47
N GLU A 218 32.44 -20.08 11.59
CA GLU A 218 32.22 -19.30 10.37
C GLU A 218 31.18 -18.22 10.67
N SER A 219 31.48 -16.98 10.35
CA SER A 219 30.54 -15.87 10.45
C SER A 219 29.89 -15.61 9.10
N LEU A 220 28.60 -15.76 9.04
CA LEU A 220 27.77 -15.57 7.85
C LEU A 220 26.96 -14.28 7.98
N ILE A 221 27.14 -13.36 7.03
CA ILE A 221 26.30 -12.16 6.99
C ILE A 221 24.91 -12.57 6.53
N ARG A 222 23.89 -12.15 7.30
CA ARG A 222 22.48 -12.30 6.97
C ARG A 222 21.85 -10.93 6.77
N LEU A 223 20.95 -10.85 5.81
CA LEU A 223 20.12 -9.69 5.56
C LEU A 223 18.69 -9.99 5.99
N LYS A 224 18.21 -9.27 7.00
CA LYS A 224 16.81 -9.33 7.41
C LYS A 224 16.03 -8.30 6.63
N ASN A 225 15.60 -8.66 5.42
CA ASN A 225 14.76 -7.80 4.59
C ASN A 225 13.35 -8.39 4.54
N PRO A 226 12.29 -7.68 5.02
CA PRO A 226 10.92 -8.17 5.00
C PRO A 226 10.37 -8.46 3.60
N ALA A 227 11.04 -7.98 2.56
CA ALA A 227 10.64 -8.24 1.18
C ALA A 227 11.19 -9.57 0.64
N TYR A 228 12.20 -10.17 1.27
CA TYR A 228 12.94 -11.31 0.72
C TYR A 228 13.02 -12.54 1.66
N GLY A 229 12.64 -12.43 2.92
CA GLY A 229 12.76 -13.55 3.85
C GLY A 229 11.73 -13.56 4.94
#